data_36ddc177192a590d168c5edf1bc7629e
#
_entry.id   36ddc177192a590d168c5edf1bc7629e
#
_cell.length_a   1.000
_cell.length_b   1.000
_cell.length_c   1.000
_cell.angle_alpha   90.00
_cell.angle_beta   90.00
_cell.angle_gamma   90.00
#
_symmetry.space_group_name_H-M   'P 1'
#
loop_
_entity.id
_entity.type
_entity.pdbx_description
1 polymer ?
#
loop_
_entity_poly.entity_id
_entity_poly.type
_entity_poly.pdbx_seq_one_letter_code
_entity_poly.pdbx_strand_id
1 'polypeptide(L)'
;MRKFHFSFILLLASLVIVSSCVKNKTCVPKTVASEQATMQAYATANGMTVQTHPSGMLYQIVSPGNGPVPTLSSTVSVKYTGKLMNGTIFDSRTSSPISFGLNQVIQGWQLGVPLIQKGGTIRLIVPSSLAYGCSAAGSVPADAVLFFEIQLLDVQ
;
A
#
# COMPACT_ATOMS: atom_id res chain seq x y z
N MET A 1 -35.39 71.87 -37.62
CA MET A 1 -35.95 70.80 -36.80
C MET A 1 -35.05 69.56 -36.97
N ARG A 2 -34.09 69.30 -36.06
CA ARG A 2 -33.15 68.18 -36.15
C ARG A 2 -33.69 67.02 -35.32
N LYS A 3 -33.96 65.90 -35.97
CA LYS A 3 -34.40 64.67 -35.32
C LYS A 3 -33.15 63.93 -34.82
N PHE A 4 -33.01 63.77 -33.51
CA PHE A 4 -32.01 62.93 -32.87
C PHE A 4 -32.51 61.48 -32.86
N HIS A 5 -31.80 60.59 -33.57
CA HIS A 5 -32.00 59.14 -33.43
C HIS A 5 -31.11 58.62 -32.30
N PHE A 6 -31.73 58.17 -31.24
CA PHE A 6 -31.09 57.48 -30.14
C PHE A 6 -30.97 55.99 -30.52
N SER A 7 -29.79 55.57 -30.92
CA SER A 7 -29.50 54.16 -31.21
C SER A 7 -29.19 53.43 -29.88
N PHE A 8 -30.09 52.56 -29.47
CA PHE A 8 -29.98 51.73 -28.26
C PHE A 8 -29.18 50.47 -28.62
N ILE A 9 -27.86 50.46 -28.35
CA ILE A 9 -27.01 49.28 -28.52
C ILE A 9 -27.24 48.37 -27.31
N LEU A 10 -27.96 47.25 -27.52
CA LEU A 10 -28.19 46.20 -26.56
C LEU A 10 -26.94 45.32 -26.47
N LEU A 11 -26.09 45.51 -25.45
CA LEU A 11 -24.90 44.68 -25.18
C LEU A 11 -25.35 43.38 -24.52
N LEU A 12 -25.46 42.31 -25.33
CA LEU A 12 -25.67 40.95 -24.78
C LEU A 12 -24.38 40.47 -24.14
N ALA A 13 -24.26 40.56 -22.81
CA ALA A 13 -23.21 39.91 -22.05
C ALA A 13 -23.53 38.41 -21.97
N SER A 14 -22.90 37.60 -22.83
CA SER A 14 -22.97 36.14 -22.72
C SER A 14 -22.14 35.66 -21.50
N LEU A 15 -22.86 35.30 -20.44
CA LEU A 15 -22.28 34.70 -19.25
C LEU A 15 -21.87 33.26 -19.57
N VAL A 16 -20.59 33.04 -19.88
CA VAL A 16 -20.02 31.68 -20.03
C VAL A 16 -19.89 31.07 -18.65
N ILE A 17 -20.84 30.24 -18.27
CA ILE A 17 -20.75 29.42 -17.07
C ILE A 17 -19.75 28.30 -17.36
N VAL A 18 -18.49 28.47 -16.95
CA VAL A 18 -17.50 27.40 -16.94
C VAL A 18 -17.88 26.44 -15.81
N SER A 19 -18.65 25.41 -16.15
CA SER A 19 -18.93 24.31 -15.23
C SER A 19 -17.65 23.52 -15.03
N SER A 20 -16.89 23.86 -13.98
CA SER A 20 -15.75 23.10 -13.52
C SER A 20 -16.27 21.78 -12.94
N CYS A 21 -16.34 20.73 -13.78
CA CYS A 21 -16.50 19.37 -13.29
C CYS A 21 -15.26 19.01 -12.46
N VAL A 22 -15.33 19.23 -11.15
CA VAL A 22 -14.42 18.58 -10.19
C VAL A 22 -14.74 17.09 -10.27
N LYS A 23 -13.95 16.36 -11.05
CA LYS A 23 -13.93 14.91 -11.02
C LYS A 23 -13.44 14.51 -9.63
N ASN A 24 -14.35 14.26 -8.70
CA ASN A 24 -14.04 13.50 -7.49
C ASN A 24 -13.52 12.15 -7.96
N LYS A 25 -12.21 11.99 -7.92
CA LYS A 25 -11.55 10.73 -8.27
C LYS A 25 -11.95 9.74 -7.17
N THR A 26 -13.00 8.98 -7.42
CA THR A 26 -13.41 7.89 -6.52
C THR A 26 -12.22 6.95 -6.41
N CYS A 27 -11.76 6.72 -5.18
CA CYS A 27 -10.66 5.82 -4.91
C CYS A 27 -11.11 4.39 -5.24
N VAL A 28 -10.61 3.84 -6.35
CA VAL A 28 -10.86 2.45 -6.75
C VAL A 28 -9.56 1.69 -6.59
N PRO A 29 -9.46 0.79 -5.58
CA PRO A 29 -8.25 0.00 -5.35
C PRO A 29 -7.92 -0.86 -6.57
N LYS A 30 -6.64 -1.03 -6.86
CA LYS A 30 -6.17 -1.99 -7.86
C LYS A 30 -6.50 -3.42 -7.41
N THR A 31 -6.74 -4.29 -8.38
CA THR A 31 -6.89 -5.72 -8.10
C THR A 31 -5.52 -6.37 -7.95
N VAL A 32 -5.42 -7.40 -7.11
CA VAL A 32 -4.19 -8.20 -6.96
C VAL A 32 -3.68 -8.71 -8.31
N ALA A 33 -4.59 -9.15 -9.19
CA ALA A 33 -4.25 -9.65 -10.51
C ALA A 33 -3.55 -8.59 -11.38
N SER A 34 -3.94 -7.32 -11.27
CA SER A 34 -3.31 -6.22 -12.02
C SER A 34 -1.89 -5.88 -11.54
N GLU A 35 -1.53 -6.27 -10.32
CA GLU A 35 -0.22 -6.02 -9.70
C GLU A 35 0.69 -7.25 -9.71
N GLN A 36 0.18 -8.43 -10.10
CA GLN A 36 0.93 -9.69 -10.06
C GLN A 36 2.24 -9.64 -10.87
N ALA A 37 2.21 -9.06 -12.06
CA ALA A 37 3.40 -8.93 -12.90
C ALA A 37 4.48 -8.06 -12.21
N THR A 38 4.08 -6.98 -11.56
CA THR A 38 4.99 -6.07 -10.81
C THR A 38 5.61 -6.80 -9.62
N MET A 39 4.81 -7.55 -8.86
CA MET A 39 5.29 -8.34 -7.71
C MET A 39 6.28 -9.41 -8.14
N GLN A 40 5.97 -10.15 -9.22
CA GLN A 40 6.85 -11.20 -9.73
C GLN A 40 8.15 -10.65 -10.30
N ALA A 41 8.10 -9.52 -11.01
CA ALA A 41 9.30 -8.85 -11.52
C ALA A 41 10.22 -8.41 -10.37
N TYR A 42 9.64 -7.85 -9.29
CA TYR A 42 10.44 -7.50 -8.10
C TYR A 42 11.08 -8.72 -7.44
N ALA A 43 10.32 -9.80 -7.27
CA ALA A 43 10.84 -11.06 -6.71
C ALA A 43 12.03 -11.58 -7.51
N THR A 44 11.89 -11.63 -8.85
CA THR A 44 12.94 -12.09 -9.76
C THR A 44 14.18 -11.19 -9.69
N ALA A 45 14.00 -9.88 -9.75
CA ALA A 45 15.10 -8.90 -9.70
C ALA A 45 15.89 -8.94 -8.38
N ASN A 46 15.25 -9.40 -7.29
CA ASN A 46 15.86 -9.51 -5.96
C ASN A 46 16.24 -10.97 -5.59
N GLY A 47 16.23 -11.91 -6.55
CA GLY A 47 16.63 -13.30 -6.34
C GLY A 47 15.77 -14.05 -5.32
N MET A 48 14.50 -13.70 -5.19
CA MET A 48 13.57 -14.30 -4.23
C MET A 48 12.90 -15.54 -4.83
N THR A 49 12.90 -16.63 -4.07
CA THR A 49 12.07 -17.82 -4.38
C THR A 49 10.75 -17.68 -3.63
N VAL A 50 9.72 -17.17 -4.33
CA VAL A 50 8.44 -16.83 -3.71
C VAL A 50 7.40 -17.92 -3.88
N GLN A 51 6.50 -17.99 -2.90
CA GLN A 51 5.24 -18.72 -2.94
C GLN A 51 4.09 -17.70 -3.02
N THR A 52 2.95 -18.15 -3.55
CA THR A 52 1.75 -17.32 -3.64
C THR A 52 0.77 -17.70 -2.52
N HIS A 53 0.45 -16.75 -1.66
CA HIS A 53 -0.62 -16.91 -0.67
C HIS A 53 -2.00 -16.91 -1.37
N PRO A 54 -3.05 -17.56 -0.85
CA PRO A 54 -4.40 -17.53 -1.44
C PRO A 54 -4.98 -16.14 -1.69
N SER A 55 -4.53 -15.13 -0.93
CA SER A 55 -4.87 -13.71 -1.17
C SER A 55 -4.19 -13.10 -2.40
N GLY A 56 -3.27 -13.82 -3.05
CA GLY A 56 -2.44 -13.35 -4.16
C GLY A 56 -1.17 -12.60 -3.75
N MET A 57 -0.94 -12.36 -2.47
CA MET A 57 0.32 -11.84 -1.94
C MET A 57 1.45 -12.85 -2.19
N LEU A 58 2.66 -12.37 -2.53
CA LEU A 58 3.85 -13.24 -2.63
C LEU A 58 4.62 -13.22 -1.32
N TYR A 59 5.20 -14.37 -0.96
CA TYR A 59 6.02 -14.47 0.25
C TYR A 59 7.18 -15.46 0.07
N GLN A 60 8.21 -15.26 0.87
CA GLN A 60 9.34 -16.20 1.02
C GLN A 60 9.64 -16.34 2.51
N ILE A 61 9.57 -17.56 3.03
CA ILE A 61 10.06 -17.88 4.38
C ILE A 61 11.58 -18.01 4.29
N VAL A 62 12.31 -17.07 4.90
CA VAL A 62 13.78 -17.09 4.97
C VAL A 62 14.22 -18.02 6.09
N SER A 63 13.54 -17.94 7.23
CA SER A 63 13.69 -18.85 8.37
C SER A 63 12.33 -19.07 9.01
N PRO A 64 11.89 -20.30 9.25
CA PRO A 64 10.57 -20.56 9.82
C PRO A 64 10.44 -20.16 11.29
N GLY A 65 11.55 -20.11 12.04
CA GLY A 65 11.52 -20.03 13.50
C GLY A 65 11.22 -21.38 14.14
N ASN A 66 11.08 -21.38 15.49
CA ASN A 66 10.84 -22.61 16.27
C ASN A 66 10.02 -22.36 17.54
N GLY A 67 9.48 -21.17 17.73
CA GLY A 67 8.66 -20.79 18.89
C GLY A 67 7.17 -20.76 18.57
N PRO A 68 6.36 -20.04 19.36
CA PRO A 68 4.93 -19.91 19.11
C PRO A 68 4.62 -19.30 17.75
N VAL A 69 3.52 -19.76 17.12
CA VAL A 69 2.92 -19.16 15.94
C VAL A 69 2.02 -18.01 16.39
N PRO A 70 2.15 -16.79 15.85
CA PRO A 70 1.26 -15.70 16.20
C PRO A 70 -0.12 -15.89 15.60
N THR A 71 -1.13 -15.39 16.31
CA THR A 71 -2.52 -15.29 15.86
C THR A 71 -2.89 -13.82 15.71
N LEU A 72 -4.05 -13.52 15.15
CA LEU A 72 -4.50 -12.11 15.01
C LEU A 72 -4.68 -11.40 16.36
N SER A 73 -4.89 -12.13 17.46
CA SER A 73 -4.99 -11.57 18.82
C SER A 73 -3.65 -11.41 19.52
N SER A 74 -2.56 -11.90 18.91
CA SER A 74 -1.23 -11.82 19.50
C SER A 74 -0.65 -10.41 19.44
N THR A 75 0.10 -10.03 20.47
CA THR A 75 1.08 -8.95 20.43
C THR A 75 2.39 -9.52 19.93
N VAL A 76 2.91 -8.95 18.83
CA VAL A 76 4.17 -9.39 18.22
C VAL A 76 5.25 -8.33 18.40
N SER A 77 6.48 -8.77 18.64
CA SER A 77 7.68 -7.93 18.63
C SER A 77 8.50 -8.24 17.39
N VAL A 78 8.79 -7.24 16.57
CA VAL A 78 9.44 -7.43 15.29
C VAL A 78 10.55 -6.40 15.02
N LYS A 79 11.51 -6.80 14.20
CA LYS A 79 12.35 -5.90 13.40
C LYS A 79 11.93 -6.01 11.95
N TYR A 80 11.98 -4.91 11.20
CA TYR A 80 11.58 -4.94 9.80
C TYR A 80 12.20 -3.84 8.96
N THR A 81 12.15 -4.03 7.65
CA THR A 81 12.40 -3.01 6.63
C THR A 81 11.28 -3.06 5.60
N GLY A 82 10.62 -1.92 5.37
CA GLY A 82 9.62 -1.73 4.32
C GLY A 82 10.18 -0.92 3.15
N LYS A 83 9.98 -1.41 1.91
CA LYS A 83 10.47 -0.77 0.68
C LYS A 83 9.37 -0.65 -0.37
N LEU A 84 9.45 0.40 -1.16
CA LEU A 84 8.74 0.51 -2.43
C LEU A 84 9.40 -0.39 -3.49
N MET A 85 8.70 -0.65 -4.59
CA MET A 85 9.23 -1.50 -5.68
C MET A 85 10.47 -0.92 -6.37
N ASN A 86 10.77 0.36 -6.21
CA ASN A 86 12.01 1.00 -6.68
C ASN A 86 13.18 0.89 -5.68
N GLY A 87 12.99 0.18 -4.56
CA GLY A 87 14.00 -0.02 -3.53
C GLY A 87 14.04 1.08 -2.45
N THR A 88 13.27 2.17 -2.58
CA THR A 88 13.21 3.23 -1.56
C THR A 88 12.65 2.69 -0.26
N ILE A 89 13.39 2.83 0.84
CA ILE A 89 12.92 2.48 2.19
C ILE A 89 11.94 3.56 2.62
N PHE A 90 10.69 3.18 2.92
CA PHE A 90 9.69 4.10 3.44
C PHE A 90 9.52 4.00 4.96
N ASP A 91 9.88 2.85 5.54
CA ASP A 91 9.86 2.65 6.99
C ASP A 91 10.82 1.51 7.39
N SER A 92 11.41 1.60 8.58
CA SER A 92 12.27 0.54 9.10
C SER A 92 12.42 0.58 10.62
N ARG A 93 12.59 -0.60 11.23
CA ARG A 93 12.90 -0.82 12.63
C ARG A 93 13.95 -1.93 12.75
N THR A 94 15.21 -1.59 12.44
CA THR A 94 16.31 -2.58 12.44
C THR A 94 17.17 -2.51 13.69
N SER A 95 17.32 -1.33 14.31
CA SER A 95 18.12 -1.16 15.53
C SER A 95 17.34 -1.58 16.77
N SER A 96 16.12 -1.08 16.94
CA SER A 96 15.26 -1.39 18.08
C SER A 96 13.96 -2.04 17.61
N PRO A 97 13.54 -3.16 18.19
CA PRO A 97 12.26 -3.79 17.84
C PRO A 97 11.09 -2.90 18.24
N ILE A 98 9.96 -3.14 17.59
CA ILE A 98 8.68 -2.52 17.92
C ILE A 98 7.65 -3.62 18.21
N SER A 99 6.76 -3.39 19.17
CA SER A 99 5.67 -4.31 19.50
C SER A 99 4.31 -3.68 19.21
N PHE A 100 3.38 -4.48 18.69
CA PHE A 100 2.00 -4.08 18.39
C PHE A 100 1.09 -5.31 18.28
N GLY A 101 -0.22 -5.09 18.41
CA GLY A 101 -1.23 -6.11 18.12
C GLY A 101 -1.26 -6.43 16.63
N LEU A 102 -1.20 -7.71 16.26
CA LEU A 102 -1.15 -8.13 14.86
C LEU A 102 -2.42 -7.71 14.09
N ASN A 103 -3.55 -7.56 14.76
CA ASN A 103 -4.79 -7.04 14.19
C ASN A 103 -4.80 -5.51 13.90
N GLN A 104 -3.74 -4.79 14.28
CA GLN A 104 -3.65 -3.32 14.14
C GLN A 104 -2.81 -2.87 12.94
N VAL A 105 -2.25 -3.82 12.19
CA VAL A 105 -1.39 -3.55 11.03
C VAL A 105 -2.11 -3.84 9.71
N ILE A 106 -1.47 -3.52 8.58
CA ILE A 106 -2.01 -3.79 7.23
C ILE A 106 -2.34 -5.27 7.04
N GLN A 107 -3.35 -5.56 6.22
CA GLN A 107 -3.84 -6.94 6.02
C GLN A 107 -2.74 -7.89 5.53
N GLY A 108 -1.80 -7.42 4.69
CA GLY A 108 -0.66 -8.23 4.26
C GLY A 108 0.18 -8.78 5.41
N TRP A 109 0.36 -8.02 6.50
CA TRP A 109 1.07 -8.49 7.68
C TRP A 109 0.22 -9.46 8.51
N GLN A 110 -1.08 -9.18 8.64
CA GLN A 110 -2.02 -10.08 9.34
C GLN A 110 -2.06 -11.48 8.72
N LEU A 111 -1.87 -11.57 7.40
CA LEU A 111 -1.84 -12.83 6.65
C LEU A 111 -0.44 -13.45 6.60
N GLY A 112 0.60 -12.63 6.53
CA GLY A 112 1.96 -13.09 6.29
C GLY A 112 2.72 -13.47 7.55
N VAL A 113 2.59 -12.71 8.65
CA VAL A 113 3.34 -12.97 9.87
C VAL A 113 2.98 -14.32 10.52
N PRO A 114 1.72 -14.80 10.49
CA PRO A 114 1.35 -16.14 10.97
C PRO A 114 1.93 -17.32 10.16
N LEU A 115 2.58 -17.07 9.03
CA LEU A 115 3.27 -18.12 8.27
C LEU A 115 4.61 -18.54 8.87
N ILE A 116 5.09 -17.79 9.87
CA ILE A 116 6.32 -18.08 10.60
C ILE A 116 6.09 -18.15 12.11
N GLN A 117 7.06 -18.70 12.82
CA GLN A 117 7.08 -18.82 14.27
C GLN A 117 8.02 -17.76 14.88
N LYS A 118 7.94 -17.54 16.20
CA LYS A 118 8.92 -16.75 16.93
C LYS A 118 10.35 -17.19 16.58
N GLY A 119 11.23 -16.23 16.32
CA GLY A 119 12.59 -16.43 15.81
C GLY A 119 12.71 -16.53 14.29
N GLY A 120 11.57 -16.54 13.59
CA GLY A 120 11.53 -16.63 12.12
C GLY A 120 11.74 -15.31 11.41
N THR A 121 12.01 -15.40 10.11
CA THR A 121 12.14 -14.27 9.18
C THR A 121 11.37 -14.57 7.91
N ILE A 122 10.56 -13.62 7.47
CA ILE A 122 9.76 -13.71 6.25
C ILE A 122 9.92 -12.45 5.39
N ARG A 123 9.88 -12.64 4.08
CA ARG A 123 9.77 -11.56 3.09
C ARG A 123 8.39 -11.60 2.48
N LEU A 124 7.75 -10.46 2.40
CA LEU A 124 6.42 -10.29 1.83
C LEU A 124 6.47 -9.29 0.67
N ILE A 125 5.78 -9.57 -0.42
CA ILE A 125 5.45 -8.60 -1.46
C ILE A 125 3.94 -8.46 -1.43
N VAL A 126 3.50 -7.32 -0.90
CA VAL A 126 2.10 -7.05 -0.53
C VAL A 126 1.46 -6.20 -1.61
N PRO A 127 0.40 -6.68 -2.29
CA PRO A 127 -0.34 -5.85 -3.24
C PRO A 127 -1.02 -4.68 -2.53
N SER A 128 -1.24 -3.60 -3.25
CA SER A 128 -1.77 -2.35 -2.67
C SER A 128 -3.09 -2.55 -1.93
N SER A 129 -3.97 -3.42 -2.42
CA SER A 129 -5.26 -3.75 -1.80
C SER A 129 -5.15 -4.42 -0.42
N LEU A 130 -4.02 -5.03 -0.09
CA LEU A 130 -3.73 -5.61 1.24
C LEU A 130 -2.84 -4.69 2.10
N ALA A 131 -2.56 -3.47 1.61
CA ALA A 131 -1.78 -2.43 2.28
C ALA A 131 -2.62 -1.16 2.47
N TYR A 132 -2.33 -0.10 1.73
CA TYR A 132 -3.00 1.21 1.88
C TYR A 132 -3.99 1.51 0.74
N GLY A 133 -4.15 0.60 -0.22
CA GLY A 133 -5.07 0.74 -1.35
C GLY A 133 -4.75 1.97 -2.20
N CYS A 134 -5.81 2.60 -2.69
CA CYS A 134 -5.73 3.81 -3.51
C CYS A 134 -5.55 5.11 -2.68
N SER A 135 -5.24 5.00 -1.38
CA SER A 135 -4.89 6.12 -0.51
C SER A 135 -3.38 6.18 -0.29
N ALA A 136 -2.81 7.38 -0.31
CA ALA A 136 -1.42 7.57 0.10
C ALA A 136 -1.32 7.52 1.64
N ALA A 137 -0.21 6.99 2.16
CA ALA A 137 0.04 6.91 3.60
C ALA A 137 1.49 7.33 3.91
N GLY A 138 1.67 8.54 4.45
CA GLY A 138 3.00 9.10 4.69
C GLY A 138 3.81 9.17 3.39
N SER A 139 4.96 8.49 3.34
CA SER A 139 5.82 8.39 2.15
C SER A 139 5.41 7.28 1.16
N VAL A 140 4.35 6.51 1.46
CA VAL A 140 3.83 5.48 0.57
C VAL A 140 2.82 6.08 -0.40
N PRO A 141 3.05 6.03 -1.73
CA PRO A 141 2.09 6.50 -2.71
C PRO A 141 0.80 5.67 -2.73
N ALA A 142 -0.26 6.25 -3.28
CA ALA A 142 -1.48 5.51 -3.60
C ALA A 142 -1.16 4.35 -4.57
N ASP A 143 -1.87 3.25 -4.42
CA ASP A 143 -1.72 2.04 -5.25
C ASP A 143 -0.29 1.46 -5.26
N ALA A 144 0.47 1.62 -4.18
CA ALA A 144 1.81 1.09 -4.07
C ALA A 144 1.81 -0.38 -3.64
N VAL A 145 2.46 -1.21 -4.42
CA VAL A 145 2.91 -2.55 -3.98
C VAL A 145 4.08 -2.36 -3.03
N LEU A 146 4.09 -3.11 -1.93
CA LEU A 146 5.08 -2.95 -0.87
C LEU A 146 5.88 -4.24 -0.65
N PHE A 147 7.17 -4.09 -0.44
CA PHE A 147 8.04 -5.16 0.04
C PHE A 147 8.32 -4.98 1.54
N PHE A 148 8.30 -6.08 2.27
CA PHE A 148 8.75 -6.13 3.66
C PHE A 148 9.68 -7.31 3.89
N GLU A 149 10.73 -7.09 4.67
CA GLU A 149 11.48 -8.14 5.35
C GLU A 149 11.22 -7.99 6.84
N ILE A 150 10.70 -9.04 7.47
CA ILE A 150 10.19 -9.03 8.85
C ILE A 150 10.87 -10.15 9.63
N GLN A 151 11.51 -9.82 10.73
CA GLN A 151 12.02 -10.75 11.73
C GLN A 151 11.10 -10.74 12.95
N LEU A 152 10.48 -11.88 13.25
CA LEU A 152 9.58 -12.06 14.38
C LEU A 152 10.39 -12.47 15.63
N LEU A 153 10.52 -11.55 16.57
CA LEU A 153 11.36 -11.73 17.75
C LEU A 153 10.60 -12.32 18.93
N ASP A 154 9.34 -11.92 19.12
CA ASP A 154 8.51 -12.40 20.23
C ASP A 154 7.03 -12.45 19.86
N VAL A 155 6.29 -13.32 20.56
CA VAL A 155 4.84 -13.52 20.42
C VAL A 155 4.23 -13.64 21.82
N GLN A 156 3.25 -12.77 22.13
CA GLN A 156 2.51 -12.69 23.38
C GLN A 156 1.01 -12.76 23.14
#